data_3d8fdb74f2e5124814a16fbf90f46b04
#
_entry.id   3d8fdb74f2e5124814a16fbf90f46b04
#
_cell.length_a   1.000
_cell.length_b   1.000
_cell.length_c   1.000
_cell.angle_alpha   90.00
_cell.angle_beta   90.00
_cell.angle_gamma   90.00
#
_symmetry.space_group_name_H-M   'P 1'
#
loop_
_entity.id
_entity.type
_entity.pdbx_description
1 polymer ?
#
loop_
_entity_poly.entity_id
_entity_poly.type
_entity_poly.pdbx_seq_one_letter_code
_entity_poly.pdbx_strand_id
1 'polypeptide(L)'
;VSRLEGVAGSPAYMSPEQVQGLELDARSDLYSLGAVMYEMLCGQRPFRAGALGKLLRQVVQSEAESLRLIRPEIPEELEEVVKRALQKEPNNRYRTGTEFAAELTRVHQRLRASQAEIDDEERFSVMRKLRFFHDFSHGEIREVMRAGVWTECQPGEAVLRPGDIDDRFYIVVSGTVRLSRGGDIIGRVPAGGCFGEAGYAEGSRRDTVVEAESAVTMLKVTATLLEQSSVSCQLRFHKVFVRELIGRLQRGKK
;
A
#
# COMPACT_ATOMS: atom_id res chain seq x y z
N VAL A 1 -30.03 37.88 -26.58
CA VAL A 1 -29.11 37.19 -27.49
C VAL A 1 -27.89 38.09 -27.68
N SER A 2 -26.67 37.55 -27.48
CA SER A 2 -25.37 38.14 -27.76
C SER A 2 -24.64 38.80 -26.59
N ARG A 3 -23.89 37.96 -25.87
CA ARG A 3 -22.62 38.32 -25.18
C ARG A 3 -21.80 37.06 -24.87
N LEU A 4 -21.60 36.21 -25.85
CA LEU A 4 -20.68 35.07 -25.78
C LEU A 4 -19.45 35.26 -26.70
N GLU A 5 -19.20 36.48 -27.16
CA GLU A 5 -17.95 36.82 -27.85
C GLU A 5 -16.88 37.11 -26.78
N GLY A 6 -16.07 36.11 -26.48
CA GLY A 6 -14.94 36.25 -25.56
C GLY A 6 -14.78 35.15 -24.50
N VAL A 7 -15.63 34.12 -24.48
CA VAL A 7 -15.48 33.02 -23.54
C VAL A 7 -14.38 32.06 -24.03
N ALA A 8 -13.15 32.32 -23.61
CA ALA A 8 -12.03 31.43 -23.85
C ALA A 8 -12.10 30.28 -22.81
N GLY A 9 -12.23 29.05 -23.28
CA GLY A 9 -12.23 27.85 -22.43
C GLY A 9 -13.24 26.80 -22.86
N SER A 10 -13.11 25.57 -22.37
CA SER A 10 -14.10 24.52 -22.62
C SER A 10 -15.32 24.71 -21.70
N PRO A 11 -16.53 24.93 -22.22
CA PRO A 11 -17.73 25.23 -21.44
C PRO A 11 -18.07 24.17 -20.37
N ALA A 12 -17.56 22.96 -20.54
CA ALA A 12 -17.83 21.84 -19.63
C ALA A 12 -17.15 21.96 -18.25
N TYR A 13 -16.16 22.84 -18.12
CA TYR A 13 -15.42 23.05 -16.86
C TYR A 13 -15.63 24.47 -16.29
N MET A 14 -16.45 25.29 -16.94
CA MET A 14 -16.77 26.62 -16.45
C MET A 14 -17.53 26.57 -15.14
N SER A 15 -17.20 27.51 -14.25
CA SER A 15 -17.95 27.71 -13.02
C SER A 15 -19.31 28.40 -13.27
N PRO A 16 -20.29 28.25 -12.37
CA PRO A 16 -21.59 28.94 -12.48
C PRO A 16 -21.47 30.44 -12.66
N GLU A 17 -20.56 31.09 -11.93
CA GLU A 17 -20.31 32.52 -12.00
C GLU A 17 -19.68 32.95 -13.35
N GLN A 18 -18.80 32.10 -13.93
CA GLN A 18 -18.28 32.35 -15.29
C GLN A 18 -19.41 32.32 -16.35
N VAL A 19 -20.30 31.33 -16.22
CA VAL A 19 -21.46 31.21 -17.12
C VAL A 19 -22.42 32.37 -16.98
N GLN A 20 -22.58 32.92 -15.78
CA GLN A 20 -23.48 34.04 -15.48
C GLN A 20 -22.84 35.41 -15.71
N GLY A 21 -21.51 35.49 -15.98
CA GLY A 21 -20.78 36.75 -16.14
C GLY A 21 -20.68 37.54 -14.83
N LEU A 22 -20.62 36.85 -13.69
CA LEU A 22 -20.45 37.48 -12.37
C LEU A 22 -18.97 37.70 -12.06
N GLU A 23 -18.66 38.38 -10.94
CA GLU A 23 -17.28 38.54 -10.48
C GLU A 23 -16.62 37.18 -10.22
N LEU A 24 -15.39 37.07 -10.74
CA LEU A 24 -14.59 35.84 -10.62
C LEU A 24 -13.50 36.02 -9.58
N ASP A 25 -13.26 34.93 -8.84
CA ASP A 25 -12.13 34.84 -7.92
C ASP A 25 -11.47 33.45 -8.00
N ALA A 26 -10.48 33.18 -7.14
CA ALA A 26 -9.76 31.90 -7.11
C ALA A 26 -10.68 30.68 -6.92
N ARG A 27 -11.88 30.85 -6.36
CA ARG A 27 -12.85 29.77 -6.16
C ARG A 27 -13.49 29.30 -7.47
N SER A 28 -13.49 30.15 -8.50
CA SER A 28 -13.90 29.77 -9.86
C SER A 28 -12.94 28.74 -10.46
N ASP A 29 -11.63 28.92 -10.23
CA ASP A 29 -10.61 27.97 -10.67
C ASP A 29 -10.69 26.66 -9.89
N LEU A 30 -11.00 26.73 -8.59
CA LEU A 30 -11.21 25.53 -7.77
C LEU A 30 -12.43 24.71 -8.21
N TYR A 31 -13.50 25.36 -8.66
CA TYR A 31 -14.62 24.67 -9.29
C TYR A 31 -14.18 23.96 -10.59
N SER A 32 -13.46 24.65 -11.45
CA SER A 32 -12.94 24.07 -12.70
C SER A 32 -12.02 22.89 -12.43
N LEU A 33 -11.16 22.97 -11.42
CA LEU A 33 -10.33 21.87 -10.96
C LEU A 33 -11.18 20.71 -10.44
N GLY A 34 -12.23 20.98 -9.67
CA GLY A 34 -13.22 19.98 -9.24
C GLY A 34 -13.89 19.25 -10.40
N ALA A 35 -14.22 19.98 -11.48
CA ALA A 35 -14.81 19.39 -12.68
C ALA A 35 -13.81 18.48 -13.44
N VAL A 36 -12.55 18.86 -13.50
CA VAL A 36 -11.47 18.03 -14.05
C VAL A 36 -11.26 16.79 -13.20
N MET A 37 -11.20 16.93 -11.87
CA MET A 37 -11.07 15.79 -10.96
C MET A 37 -12.23 14.80 -11.08
N TYR A 38 -13.46 15.30 -11.19
CA TYR A 38 -14.64 14.48 -11.43
C TYR A 38 -14.45 13.60 -12.68
N GLU A 39 -14.05 14.22 -13.81
CA GLU A 39 -13.83 13.51 -15.07
C GLU A 39 -12.66 12.52 -14.97
N MET A 40 -11.58 12.87 -14.31
CA MET A 40 -10.45 11.96 -14.07
C MET A 40 -10.85 10.71 -13.26
N LEU A 41 -11.73 10.87 -12.29
CA LEU A 41 -12.15 9.78 -11.40
C LEU A 41 -13.14 8.82 -12.07
N CYS A 42 -14.09 9.31 -12.87
CA CYS A 42 -15.14 8.46 -13.45
C CYS A 42 -15.12 8.37 -14.98
N GLY A 43 -14.22 9.08 -15.66
CA GLY A 43 -14.13 9.09 -17.13
C GLY A 43 -15.25 9.89 -17.81
N GLN A 44 -16.06 10.62 -17.05
CA GLN A 44 -17.21 11.36 -17.56
C GLN A 44 -17.23 12.77 -16.97
N ARG A 45 -17.65 13.76 -17.78
CA ARG A 45 -17.82 15.13 -17.28
C ARG A 45 -18.99 15.25 -16.33
N PRO A 46 -18.93 16.13 -15.31
CA PRO A 46 -20.01 16.30 -14.35
C PRO A 46 -21.32 16.78 -15.01
N PHE A 47 -21.23 17.52 -16.11
CA PHE A 47 -22.38 18.01 -16.89
C PHE A 47 -22.19 17.74 -18.37
N ARG A 48 -23.24 17.25 -19.03
CA ARG A 48 -23.22 16.86 -20.44
C ARG A 48 -24.55 17.18 -21.09
N ALA A 49 -24.53 17.83 -22.25
CA ALA A 49 -25.72 18.07 -23.06
C ALA A 49 -25.35 18.19 -24.54
N GLY A 50 -26.27 17.83 -25.42
CA GLY A 50 -26.10 17.96 -26.87
C GLY A 50 -26.17 19.41 -27.39
N ALA A 51 -26.61 20.36 -26.56
CA ALA A 51 -26.70 21.77 -26.92
C ALA A 51 -26.04 22.63 -25.84
N LEU A 52 -25.27 23.62 -26.24
CA LEU A 52 -24.52 24.53 -25.35
C LEU A 52 -25.43 25.19 -24.32
N GLY A 53 -26.58 25.73 -24.69
CA GLY A 53 -27.48 26.38 -23.73
C GLY A 53 -28.08 25.43 -22.68
N LYS A 54 -28.21 24.12 -22.99
CA LYS A 54 -28.60 23.12 -22.02
C LYS A 54 -27.47 22.78 -21.06
N LEU A 55 -26.24 22.67 -21.58
CA LEU A 55 -25.04 22.46 -20.76
C LEU A 55 -24.84 23.59 -19.75
N LEU A 56 -24.89 24.87 -20.21
CA LEU A 56 -24.72 26.02 -19.33
C LEU A 56 -25.79 26.09 -18.24
N ARG A 57 -27.03 25.72 -18.54
CA ARG A 57 -28.09 25.58 -17.52
C ARG A 57 -27.77 24.49 -16.49
N GLN A 58 -27.25 23.34 -16.92
CA GLN A 58 -26.83 22.28 -15.98
C GLN A 58 -25.72 22.78 -15.06
N VAL A 59 -24.70 23.45 -15.60
CA VAL A 59 -23.60 24.02 -14.79
C VAL A 59 -24.14 24.93 -13.68
N VAL A 60 -25.13 25.76 -13.99
CA VAL A 60 -25.68 26.74 -13.02
C VAL A 60 -26.65 26.07 -12.02
N GLN A 61 -27.48 25.11 -12.46
CA GLN A 61 -28.67 24.69 -11.71
C GLN A 61 -28.67 23.24 -11.26
N SER A 62 -27.94 22.37 -11.94
CA SER A 62 -28.00 20.92 -11.64
C SER A 62 -26.84 20.48 -10.76
N GLU A 63 -27.09 19.56 -9.83
CA GLU A 63 -26.03 18.86 -9.13
C GLU A 63 -25.36 17.83 -10.07
N ALA A 64 -24.07 17.59 -9.85
CA ALA A 64 -23.37 16.50 -10.53
C ALA A 64 -23.86 15.15 -10.02
N GLU A 65 -23.90 14.16 -10.89
CA GLU A 65 -24.21 12.80 -10.50
C GLU A 65 -23.19 12.26 -9.48
N SER A 66 -23.62 11.42 -8.54
CA SER A 66 -22.70 10.81 -7.59
C SER A 66 -21.62 9.99 -8.31
N LEU A 67 -20.35 10.25 -7.98
CA LEU A 67 -19.22 9.49 -8.51
C LEU A 67 -19.34 8.00 -8.16
N ARG A 68 -19.85 7.69 -6.98
CA ARG A 68 -20.01 6.31 -6.49
C ARG A 68 -21.18 5.56 -7.13
N LEU A 69 -22.13 6.25 -7.73
CA LEU A 69 -23.13 5.59 -8.61
C LEU A 69 -22.52 5.15 -9.93
N ILE A 70 -21.50 5.87 -10.43
CA ILE A 70 -20.79 5.54 -11.68
C ILE A 70 -19.68 4.54 -11.41
N ARG A 71 -18.93 4.74 -10.32
CA ARG A 71 -17.78 3.92 -9.90
C ARG A 71 -17.82 3.69 -8.38
N PRO A 72 -18.44 2.60 -7.93
CA PRO A 72 -18.62 2.29 -6.49
C PRO A 72 -17.32 2.16 -5.69
N GLU A 73 -16.19 1.90 -6.38
CA GLU A 73 -14.86 1.78 -5.75
C GLU A 73 -14.27 3.13 -5.33
N ILE A 74 -14.84 4.26 -5.73
CA ILE A 74 -14.37 5.57 -5.31
C ILE A 74 -14.66 5.75 -3.81
N PRO A 75 -13.66 6.10 -2.99
CA PRO A 75 -13.86 6.37 -1.58
C PRO A 75 -14.83 7.54 -1.35
N GLU A 76 -15.69 7.39 -0.36
CA GLU A 76 -16.71 8.40 -0.02
C GLU A 76 -16.09 9.76 0.32
N GLU A 77 -15.00 9.76 1.08
CA GLU A 77 -14.28 10.98 1.44
C GLU A 77 -13.74 11.73 0.20
N LEU A 78 -13.32 11.00 -0.84
CA LEU A 78 -12.84 11.61 -2.09
C LEU A 78 -14.01 12.19 -2.89
N GLU A 79 -15.15 11.51 -2.92
CA GLU A 79 -16.37 12.03 -3.54
C GLU A 79 -16.82 13.33 -2.87
N GLU A 80 -16.84 13.39 -1.54
CA GLU A 80 -17.25 14.61 -0.79
C GLU A 80 -16.30 15.79 -1.07
N VAL A 81 -14.99 15.54 -1.24
CA VAL A 81 -14.04 16.57 -1.65
C VAL A 81 -14.41 17.17 -3.01
N VAL A 82 -14.69 16.32 -4.00
CA VAL A 82 -15.07 16.78 -5.35
C VAL A 82 -16.42 17.47 -5.34
N LYS A 83 -17.39 16.93 -4.61
CA LYS A 83 -18.74 17.49 -4.47
C LYS A 83 -18.71 18.88 -3.82
N ARG A 84 -17.84 19.09 -2.81
CA ARG A 84 -17.65 20.42 -2.23
C ARG A 84 -17.03 21.40 -3.23
N ALA A 85 -16.05 20.97 -4.03
CA ALA A 85 -15.47 21.83 -5.07
C ALA A 85 -16.50 22.24 -6.14
N LEU A 86 -17.46 21.37 -6.47
CA LEU A 86 -18.52 21.57 -7.46
C LEU A 86 -19.78 22.29 -6.91
N GLN A 87 -19.74 22.79 -5.67
CA GLN A 87 -20.85 23.57 -5.12
C GLN A 87 -21.14 24.81 -5.97
N LYS A 88 -22.43 25.12 -6.16
CA LYS A 88 -22.86 26.23 -7.02
C LYS A 88 -22.48 27.56 -6.42
N GLU A 89 -22.73 27.75 -5.13
CA GLU A 89 -22.36 28.94 -4.39
C GLU A 89 -20.87 28.93 -4.02
N PRO A 90 -20.07 29.95 -4.44
CA PRO A 90 -18.63 30.00 -4.16
C PRO A 90 -18.30 29.92 -2.66
N ASN A 91 -19.18 30.44 -1.79
CA ASN A 91 -18.98 30.40 -0.34
C ASN A 91 -19.06 28.99 0.27
N ASN A 92 -19.67 28.05 -0.43
CA ASN A 92 -19.77 26.63 0.02
C ASN A 92 -18.59 25.79 -0.46
N ARG A 93 -17.72 26.35 -1.33
CA ARG A 93 -16.50 25.69 -1.83
C ARG A 93 -15.35 25.85 -0.84
N TYR A 94 -14.18 25.38 -1.27
CA TYR A 94 -12.90 25.71 -0.63
C TYR A 94 -12.57 27.18 -0.84
N ARG A 95 -12.07 27.84 0.19
CA ARG A 95 -11.70 29.27 0.12
C ARG A 95 -10.42 29.50 -0.65
N THR A 96 -9.48 28.55 -0.54
CA THR A 96 -8.15 28.65 -1.16
C THR A 96 -7.71 27.31 -1.73
N GLY A 97 -6.78 27.33 -2.68
CA GLY A 97 -6.13 26.11 -3.18
C GLY A 97 -5.38 25.34 -2.08
N THR A 98 -4.84 26.05 -1.08
CA THR A 98 -4.17 25.43 0.07
C THR A 98 -5.16 24.64 0.92
N GLU A 99 -6.37 25.16 1.17
CA GLU A 99 -7.43 24.43 1.88
C GLU A 99 -7.83 23.17 1.11
N PHE A 100 -8.01 23.29 -0.19
CA PHE A 100 -8.36 22.16 -1.05
C PHE A 100 -7.25 21.08 -1.06
N ALA A 101 -5.98 21.49 -1.22
CA ALA A 101 -4.84 20.58 -1.18
C ALA A 101 -4.69 19.87 0.18
N ALA A 102 -4.92 20.59 1.29
CA ALA A 102 -4.88 20.02 2.62
C ALA A 102 -5.95 18.94 2.81
N GLU A 103 -7.16 19.15 2.30
CA GLU A 103 -8.24 18.16 2.36
C GLU A 103 -7.90 16.89 1.55
N LEU A 104 -7.40 17.06 0.32
CA LEU A 104 -6.93 15.94 -0.51
C LEU A 104 -5.80 15.15 0.18
N THR A 105 -4.86 15.85 0.82
CA THR A 105 -3.77 15.22 1.57
C THR A 105 -4.31 14.39 2.73
N ARG A 106 -5.31 14.91 3.47
CA ARG A 106 -5.97 14.21 4.58
C ARG A 106 -6.66 12.93 4.11
N VAL A 107 -7.42 13.02 3.00
CA VAL A 107 -8.07 11.84 2.39
C VAL A 107 -7.03 10.81 1.98
N HIS A 108 -5.96 11.24 1.28
CA HIS A 108 -4.88 10.34 0.88
C HIS A 108 -4.21 9.63 2.06
N GLN A 109 -3.92 10.34 3.16
CA GLN A 109 -3.33 9.75 4.36
C GLN A 109 -4.25 8.73 5.01
N ARG A 110 -5.56 9.01 5.10
CA ARG A 110 -6.55 8.06 5.63
C ARG A 110 -6.63 6.78 4.80
N LEU A 111 -6.71 6.91 3.47
CA LEU A 111 -6.77 5.77 2.58
C LEU A 111 -5.50 4.91 2.68
N ARG A 112 -4.32 5.54 2.78
CA ARG A 112 -3.07 4.81 3.02
C ARG A 112 -3.03 4.11 4.37
N ALA A 113 -3.50 4.75 5.43
CA ALA A 113 -3.55 4.14 6.76
C ALA A 113 -4.47 2.91 6.78
N SER A 114 -5.68 3.04 6.20
CA SER A 114 -6.62 1.92 6.09
C SER A 114 -6.05 0.76 5.26
N GLN A 115 -5.36 1.05 4.16
CA GLN A 115 -4.72 0.01 3.35
C GLN A 115 -3.58 -0.68 4.12
N ALA A 116 -2.77 0.08 4.85
CA ALA A 116 -1.71 -0.50 5.68
C ALA A 116 -2.25 -1.39 6.80
N GLU A 117 -3.39 -1.04 7.40
CA GLU A 117 -4.07 -1.89 8.39
C GLU A 117 -4.58 -3.20 7.78
N ILE A 118 -5.17 -3.15 6.58
CA ILE A 118 -5.63 -4.33 5.85
C ILE A 118 -4.45 -5.24 5.51
N ASP A 119 -3.36 -4.67 4.97
CA ASP A 119 -2.14 -5.41 4.63
C ASP A 119 -1.53 -6.09 5.87
N ASP A 120 -1.56 -5.43 7.02
CA ASP A 120 -1.03 -5.98 8.28
C ASP A 120 -1.89 -7.15 8.82
N GLU A 121 -3.22 -7.04 8.73
CA GLU A 121 -4.15 -8.12 9.10
C GLU A 121 -4.03 -9.33 8.15
N GLU A 122 -3.89 -9.10 6.85
CA GLU A 122 -3.67 -10.17 5.88
C GLU A 122 -2.35 -10.90 6.15
N ARG A 123 -1.27 -10.15 6.36
CA ARG A 123 0.04 -10.69 6.73
C ARG A 123 -0.03 -11.47 8.03
N PHE A 124 -0.69 -10.94 9.05
CA PHE A 124 -0.91 -11.63 10.32
C PHE A 124 -1.67 -12.95 10.14
N SER A 125 -2.74 -12.94 9.32
CA SER A 125 -3.52 -14.14 9.01
C SER A 125 -2.68 -15.23 8.34
N VAL A 126 -1.76 -14.86 7.45
CA VAL A 126 -0.81 -15.78 6.82
C VAL A 126 0.21 -16.29 7.84
N MET A 127 0.86 -15.38 8.59
CA MET A 127 1.88 -15.71 9.58
C MET A 127 1.38 -16.71 10.63
N ARG A 128 0.17 -16.54 11.12
CA ARG A 128 -0.46 -17.42 12.11
C ARG A 128 -0.59 -18.87 11.64
N LYS A 129 -0.69 -19.11 10.33
CA LYS A 129 -0.82 -20.44 9.74
C LYS A 129 0.52 -21.14 9.53
N LEU A 130 1.62 -20.41 9.59
CA LEU A 130 2.95 -20.98 9.38
C LEU A 130 3.37 -21.83 10.57
N ARG A 131 3.96 -22.99 10.27
CA ARG A 131 4.45 -23.93 11.29
C ARG A 131 5.40 -23.28 12.31
N PHE A 132 6.22 -22.32 11.87
CA PHE A 132 7.14 -21.58 12.73
C PHE A 132 6.40 -20.87 13.89
N PHE A 133 5.20 -20.36 13.65
CA PHE A 133 4.43 -19.56 14.60
C PHE A 133 3.37 -20.34 15.40
N HIS A 134 3.27 -21.66 15.27
CA HIS A 134 2.24 -22.43 15.96
C HIS A 134 2.24 -22.29 17.48
N ASP A 135 3.42 -22.08 18.08
CA ASP A 135 3.56 -21.94 19.53
C ASP A 135 3.50 -20.47 20.00
N PHE A 136 3.35 -19.50 19.08
CA PHE A 136 3.32 -18.07 19.40
C PHE A 136 1.89 -17.60 19.72
N SER A 137 1.76 -16.71 20.70
CA SER A 137 0.54 -15.95 20.90
C SER A 137 0.35 -14.90 19.80
N HIS A 138 -0.87 -14.41 19.64
CA HIS A 138 -1.18 -13.35 18.66
C HIS A 138 -0.33 -12.08 18.87
N GLY A 139 -0.09 -11.71 20.12
CA GLY A 139 0.77 -10.57 20.47
C GLY A 139 2.21 -10.78 20.04
N GLU A 140 2.78 -11.95 20.33
CA GLU A 140 4.15 -12.29 19.96
C GLU A 140 4.35 -12.35 18.43
N ILE A 141 3.37 -12.86 17.68
CA ILE A 141 3.42 -12.84 16.19
C ILE A 141 3.51 -11.40 15.71
N ARG A 142 2.68 -10.49 16.25
CA ARG A 142 2.71 -9.06 15.89
C ARG A 142 4.04 -8.39 16.29
N GLU A 143 4.64 -8.78 17.41
CA GLU A 143 5.97 -8.30 17.81
C GLU A 143 7.03 -8.71 16.77
N VAL A 144 7.05 -9.99 16.35
CA VAL A 144 7.98 -10.47 15.32
C VAL A 144 7.73 -9.78 13.97
N MET A 145 6.48 -9.57 13.58
CA MET A 145 6.13 -8.84 12.35
C MET A 145 6.66 -7.41 12.36
N ARG A 146 6.55 -6.71 13.50
CA ARG A 146 7.06 -5.33 13.66
C ARG A 146 8.59 -5.27 13.70
N ALA A 147 9.23 -6.28 14.29
CA ALA A 147 10.69 -6.40 14.34
C ALA A 147 11.30 -6.87 13.01
N GLY A 148 10.49 -7.36 12.08
CA GLY A 148 10.96 -7.89 10.81
C GLY A 148 10.80 -6.92 9.64
N VAL A 149 11.60 -7.14 8.60
CA VAL A 149 11.48 -6.43 7.32
C VAL A 149 10.98 -7.41 6.26
N TRP A 150 9.84 -7.09 5.65
CA TRP A 150 9.28 -7.87 4.54
C TRP A 150 10.14 -7.73 3.30
N THR A 151 10.44 -8.85 2.66
CA THR A 151 11.29 -8.92 1.48
C THR A 151 10.65 -9.87 0.46
N GLU A 152 10.60 -9.44 -0.78
CA GLU A 152 10.12 -10.24 -1.90
C GLU A 152 11.29 -10.49 -2.87
N CYS A 153 11.35 -11.70 -3.40
CA CYS A 153 12.35 -12.10 -4.40
C CYS A 153 11.68 -12.85 -5.54
N GLN A 154 12.13 -12.57 -6.76
CA GLN A 154 11.71 -13.27 -7.97
C GLN A 154 12.49 -14.58 -8.16
N PRO A 155 11.98 -15.56 -8.92
CA PRO A 155 12.69 -16.79 -9.20
C PRO A 155 14.10 -16.52 -9.76
N GLY A 156 15.10 -17.17 -9.20
CA GLY A 156 16.52 -17.01 -9.58
C GLY A 156 17.26 -15.88 -8.85
N GLU A 157 16.58 -15.05 -8.07
CA GLU A 157 17.24 -14.02 -7.26
C GLU A 157 17.97 -14.62 -6.06
N ALA A 158 19.22 -14.19 -5.85
CA ALA A 158 20.01 -14.60 -4.69
C ALA A 158 19.63 -13.78 -3.45
N VAL A 159 19.19 -14.48 -2.40
CA VAL A 159 18.85 -13.91 -1.08
C VAL A 159 20.10 -13.78 -0.21
N LEU A 160 20.99 -14.79 -0.27
CA LEU A 160 22.25 -14.82 0.45
C LEU A 160 23.37 -15.31 -0.47
N ARG A 161 24.55 -14.71 -0.33
CA ARG A 161 25.76 -15.07 -1.09
C ARG A 161 26.90 -15.50 -0.17
N PRO A 162 27.81 -16.36 -0.64
CA PRO A 162 29.01 -16.71 0.11
C PRO A 162 29.82 -15.45 0.41
N GLY A 163 30.28 -15.35 1.64
CA GLY A 163 31.06 -14.20 2.11
C GLY A 163 30.26 -13.08 2.71
N ASP A 164 28.93 -13.08 2.58
CA ASP A 164 28.07 -12.13 3.31
C ASP A 164 28.29 -12.30 4.82
N ILE A 165 28.45 -11.18 5.50
CA ILE A 165 28.55 -11.13 6.97
C ILE A 165 27.31 -10.37 7.44
N ASP A 166 26.34 -11.07 7.98
CA ASP A 166 25.16 -10.48 8.55
C ASP A 166 24.58 -11.34 9.68
N ASP A 167 23.79 -10.71 10.55
CA ASP A 167 23.06 -11.31 11.67
C ASP A 167 21.60 -11.66 11.32
N ARG A 168 21.30 -11.77 10.03
CA ARG A 168 19.93 -11.89 9.53
C ARG A 168 19.47 -13.34 9.53
N PHE A 169 18.25 -13.50 9.98
CA PHE A 169 17.48 -14.71 9.95
C PHE A 169 16.22 -14.51 9.09
N TYR A 170 15.86 -15.49 8.31
CA TYR A 170 14.75 -15.39 7.36
C TYR A 170 13.69 -16.45 7.64
N ILE A 171 12.44 -16.03 7.68
CA ILE A 171 11.27 -16.90 7.75
C ILE A 171 10.58 -16.84 6.39
N VAL A 172 10.45 -17.99 5.72
CA VAL A 172 9.77 -18.06 4.41
C VAL A 172 8.26 -18.03 4.66
N VAL A 173 7.61 -16.98 4.15
CA VAL A 173 6.16 -16.79 4.29
C VAL A 173 5.40 -17.43 3.14
N SER A 174 5.91 -17.29 1.91
CA SER A 174 5.37 -17.96 0.72
C SER A 174 6.49 -18.36 -0.23
N GLY A 175 6.24 -19.33 -1.10
CA GLY A 175 7.22 -19.84 -2.05
C GLY A 175 8.25 -20.80 -1.44
N THR A 176 9.36 -21.00 -2.16
CA THR A 176 10.44 -21.92 -1.77
C THR A 176 11.79 -21.32 -2.12
N VAL A 177 12.77 -21.43 -1.24
CA VAL A 177 14.17 -21.11 -1.50
C VAL A 177 15.00 -22.37 -1.59
N ARG A 178 16.03 -22.36 -2.44
CA ARG A 178 17.02 -23.42 -2.63
C ARG A 178 18.32 -23.01 -1.95
N LEU A 179 18.91 -23.93 -1.22
CA LEU A 179 20.21 -23.79 -0.58
C LEU A 179 21.23 -24.59 -1.35
N SER A 180 22.37 -23.99 -1.70
CA SER A 180 23.49 -24.66 -2.37
C SER A 180 24.82 -24.29 -1.74
N ARG A 181 25.80 -25.23 -1.81
CA ARG A 181 27.17 -25.04 -1.32
C ARG A 181 28.13 -25.64 -2.32
N GLY A 182 29.10 -24.87 -2.79
CA GLY A 182 30.08 -25.32 -3.81
C GLY A 182 29.43 -25.74 -5.15
N GLY A 183 28.21 -25.32 -5.43
CA GLY A 183 27.44 -25.71 -6.60
C GLY A 183 26.43 -26.83 -6.37
N ASP A 184 26.55 -27.59 -5.29
CA ASP A 184 25.65 -28.69 -4.96
C ASP A 184 24.43 -28.20 -4.16
N ILE A 185 23.25 -28.71 -4.49
CA ILE A 185 22.01 -28.42 -3.75
C ILE A 185 22.04 -29.20 -2.43
N ILE A 186 22.07 -28.48 -1.31
CA ILE A 186 22.07 -29.06 0.05
C ILE A 186 20.70 -29.07 0.71
N GLY A 187 19.70 -28.36 0.14
CA GLY A 187 18.36 -28.36 0.67
C GLY A 187 17.42 -27.37 0.01
N ARG A 188 16.14 -27.47 0.43
CA ARG A 188 15.08 -26.53 0.08
C ARG A 188 14.32 -26.12 1.34
N VAL A 189 13.90 -24.86 1.40
CA VAL A 189 13.10 -24.33 2.50
C VAL A 189 11.78 -23.79 1.94
N PRO A 190 10.67 -24.50 2.14
CA PRO A 190 9.35 -24.04 1.73
C PRO A 190 8.77 -23.06 2.75
N ALA A 191 7.59 -22.53 2.43
CA ALA A 191 6.79 -21.71 3.35
C ALA A 191 6.65 -22.37 4.74
N GLY A 192 6.77 -21.56 5.80
CA GLY A 192 6.81 -21.98 7.19
C GLY A 192 8.16 -22.49 7.67
N GLY A 193 9.15 -22.62 6.80
CA GLY A 193 10.54 -22.88 7.16
C GLY A 193 11.34 -21.59 7.37
N CYS A 194 12.59 -21.75 7.80
CA CYS A 194 13.48 -20.62 8.07
C CYS A 194 14.92 -20.95 7.64
N PHE A 195 15.76 -19.96 7.44
CA PHE A 195 17.18 -20.10 7.12
C PHE A 195 17.98 -18.86 7.55
N GLY A 196 19.29 -18.93 7.46
CA GLY A 196 20.16 -17.83 7.88
C GLY A 196 20.66 -17.94 9.31
N GLU A 197 20.45 -19.07 9.93
CA GLU A 197 20.78 -19.36 11.33
C GLU A 197 22.25 -19.18 11.69
N ALA A 198 23.17 -19.55 10.81
CA ALA A 198 24.60 -19.45 11.09
C ALA A 198 25.07 -18.00 11.29
N GLY A 199 24.58 -17.09 10.45
CA GLY A 199 24.88 -15.67 10.60
C GLY A 199 24.24 -15.05 11.85
N TYR A 200 23.04 -15.48 12.19
CA TYR A 200 22.31 -14.99 13.35
C TYR A 200 22.99 -15.39 14.68
N ALA A 201 23.54 -16.61 14.77
CA ALA A 201 24.15 -17.14 16.00
C ALA A 201 25.55 -16.59 16.28
N GLU A 202 26.39 -16.39 15.25
CA GLU A 202 27.82 -16.13 15.43
C GLU A 202 28.40 -14.98 14.58
N GLY A 203 27.60 -14.36 13.70
CA GLY A 203 28.12 -13.39 12.73
C GLY A 203 29.16 -13.97 11.78
N SER A 204 29.16 -15.30 11.59
CA SER A 204 30.15 -16.02 10.79
C SER A 204 29.95 -15.78 9.29
N ARG A 205 31.04 -15.91 8.52
CA ARG A 205 30.98 -15.84 7.05
C ARG A 205 30.10 -16.97 6.53
N ARG A 206 29.17 -16.62 5.67
CA ARG A 206 28.28 -17.57 5.00
C ARG A 206 29.06 -18.33 3.92
N ASP A 207 28.85 -19.63 3.85
CA ASP A 207 29.41 -20.54 2.82
C ASP A 207 28.33 -21.08 1.86
N THR A 208 27.08 -20.71 2.12
CA THR A 208 25.90 -21.19 1.41
C THR A 208 25.28 -20.08 0.58
N VAL A 209 24.93 -20.41 -0.67
CA VAL A 209 24.07 -19.59 -1.53
C VAL A 209 22.62 -19.94 -1.23
N VAL A 210 21.79 -18.94 -1.08
CA VAL A 210 20.33 -19.11 -0.99
C VAL A 210 19.68 -18.34 -2.12
N GLU A 211 18.93 -19.04 -2.96
CA GLU A 211 18.23 -18.48 -4.13
C GLU A 211 16.74 -18.78 -4.07
N ALA A 212 15.94 -17.84 -4.56
CA ALA A 212 14.51 -18.05 -4.75
C ALA A 212 14.25 -19.06 -5.87
N GLU A 213 13.62 -20.20 -5.57
CA GLU A 213 13.24 -21.21 -6.56
C GLU A 213 11.89 -20.90 -7.22
N SER A 214 11.04 -20.15 -6.53
CA SER A 214 9.78 -19.56 -6.99
C SER A 214 9.71 -18.08 -6.59
N ALA A 215 8.65 -17.37 -6.90
CA ALA A 215 8.38 -16.09 -6.23
C ALA A 215 8.24 -16.33 -4.72
N VAL A 216 9.02 -15.61 -3.92
CA VAL A 216 9.14 -15.83 -2.47
C VAL A 216 8.89 -14.54 -1.73
N THR A 217 8.04 -14.61 -0.72
CA THR A 217 7.90 -13.58 0.32
C THR A 217 8.52 -14.08 1.61
N MET A 218 9.34 -13.28 2.24
CA MET A 218 10.06 -13.62 3.47
C MET A 218 9.97 -12.50 4.50
N LEU A 219 10.01 -12.88 5.77
CA LEU A 219 10.25 -11.96 6.87
C LEU A 219 11.72 -12.07 7.30
N LYS A 220 12.47 -10.99 7.13
CA LYS A 220 13.86 -10.86 7.57
C LYS A 220 13.89 -10.29 8.99
N VAL A 221 14.48 -11.02 9.93
CA VAL A 221 14.61 -10.62 11.35
C VAL A 221 16.09 -10.55 11.70
N THR A 222 16.53 -9.49 12.39
CA THR A 222 17.88 -9.38 12.96
C THR A 222 17.86 -9.62 14.46
N ALA A 223 18.98 -10.01 15.05
CA ALA A 223 19.12 -10.19 16.49
C ALA A 223 18.75 -8.88 17.23
N THR A 224 19.29 -7.76 16.79
CA THR A 224 19.04 -6.42 17.38
C THR A 224 17.55 -6.05 17.39
N LEU A 225 16.82 -6.35 16.31
CA LEU A 225 15.39 -6.05 16.24
C LEU A 225 14.56 -6.98 17.13
N LEU A 226 14.97 -8.24 17.27
CA LEU A 226 14.31 -9.20 18.15
C LEU A 226 14.52 -8.85 19.63
N GLU A 227 15.68 -8.33 20.00
CA GLU A 227 15.98 -7.84 21.36
C GLU A 227 15.05 -6.72 21.84
N GLN A 228 14.40 -6.00 20.93
CA GLN A 228 13.38 -4.99 21.24
C GLN A 228 12.00 -5.57 21.54
N SER A 229 11.80 -6.86 21.30
CA SER A 229 10.55 -7.55 21.59
C SER A 229 10.44 -7.93 23.06
N SER A 230 9.25 -8.35 23.52
CA SER A 230 9.07 -8.85 24.90
C SER A 230 9.95 -10.08 25.19
N VAL A 231 10.37 -10.26 26.43
CA VAL A 231 11.19 -11.41 26.86
C VAL A 231 10.49 -12.74 26.52
N SER A 232 9.17 -12.80 26.64
CA SER A 232 8.40 -13.99 26.26
C SER A 232 8.49 -14.30 24.77
N CYS A 233 8.43 -13.28 23.91
CA CYS A 233 8.60 -13.41 22.46
C CYS A 233 10.01 -13.89 22.11
N GLN A 234 11.04 -13.30 22.70
CA GLN A 234 12.44 -13.69 22.50
C GLN A 234 12.67 -15.15 22.87
N LEU A 235 12.24 -15.57 24.08
CA LEU A 235 12.38 -16.95 24.54
C LEU A 235 11.67 -17.95 23.62
N ARG A 236 10.46 -17.61 23.17
CA ARG A 236 9.70 -18.47 22.27
C ARG A 236 10.36 -18.56 20.90
N PHE A 237 10.83 -17.45 20.38
CA PHE A 237 11.58 -17.39 19.13
C PHE A 237 12.80 -18.31 19.19
N HIS A 238 13.65 -18.19 20.21
CA HIS A 238 14.83 -19.02 20.37
C HIS A 238 14.49 -20.51 20.52
N LYS A 239 13.41 -20.84 21.26
CA LYS A 239 12.95 -22.22 21.41
C LYS A 239 12.55 -22.85 20.07
N VAL A 240 11.79 -22.14 19.25
CA VAL A 240 11.37 -22.61 17.92
C VAL A 240 12.57 -22.69 16.98
N PHE A 241 13.44 -21.70 17.02
CA PHE A 241 14.69 -21.65 16.27
C PHE A 241 15.58 -22.88 16.52
N VAL A 242 15.85 -23.21 17.80
CA VAL A 242 16.63 -24.40 18.18
C VAL A 242 15.93 -25.68 17.71
N ARG A 243 14.62 -25.79 17.83
CA ARG A 243 13.85 -26.95 17.35
C ARG A 243 14.00 -27.13 15.82
N GLU A 244 13.96 -26.08 15.05
CA GLU A 244 14.17 -26.14 13.60
C GLU A 244 15.60 -26.55 13.23
N LEU A 245 16.62 -26.06 13.95
CA LEU A 245 18.00 -26.49 13.80
C LEU A 245 18.20 -27.99 14.05
N ILE A 246 17.70 -28.49 15.18
CA ILE A 246 17.77 -29.90 15.53
C ILE A 246 17.09 -30.77 14.45
N GLY A 247 15.91 -30.35 13.99
CA GLY A 247 15.18 -31.04 12.94
C GLY A 247 15.92 -31.13 11.60
N ARG A 248 16.75 -30.15 11.28
CA ARG A 248 17.62 -30.17 10.08
C ARG A 248 18.81 -31.11 10.26
N LEU A 249 19.49 -31.03 11.40
CA LEU A 249 20.62 -31.91 11.69
C LEU A 249 20.24 -33.39 11.63
N GLN A 250 19.03 -33.73 12.07
CA GLN A 250 18.49 -35.11 12.01
C GLN A 250 18.18 -35.54 10.56
N ARG A 251 17.73 -34.64 9.69
CA ARG A 251 17.46 -34.92 8.26
C ARG A 251 18.70 -35.01 7.39
N GLY A 252 19.75 -34.27 7.73
CA GLY A 252 21.03 -34.28 7.02
C GLY A 252 21.93 -35.51 7.32
N LYS A 253 21.51 -36.39 8.27
CA LYS A 253 22.21 -37.63 8.59
C LYS A 253 21.62 -38.89 7.89
N LYS A 254 20.64 -38.70 7.01
CA LYS A 254 20.08 -39.73 6.13
C LYS A 254 20.49 -39.44 4.68
#